data_a79d7777c8e3db6b5fc85369673ddd42
#
_entry.id   a79d7777c8e3db6b5fc85369673ddd42
#
_cell.length_a   1.000
_cell.length_b   1.000
_cell.length_c   1.000
_cell.angle_alpha   90.00
_cell.angle_beta   90.00
_cell.angle_gamma   90.00
#
_symmetry.space_group_name_H-M   'P 1'
#
loop_
_entity.id
_entity.type
_entity.pdbx_description
1 polymer ?
#
loop_
_entity_poly.entity_id
_entity_poly.type
_entity_poly.pdbx_seq_one_letter_code
_entity_poly.pdbx_strand_id
1 'polypeptide(L)'
;YSCPNSVLGIKDPRMLITWHAWKPLIENYCIVGIFRYPLSVAHSLNKRNRLSNSEGLDLWKKYNQILLSLSKEENITFVDFDNPDLFENKITSVLGKLNLTFNKDALKFYNQKNRTSDTVDKIEDNQICKIYESFKNLELKN
;
A
#
# COMPACT_ATOMS: atom_id res chain seq x y z
N TYR A 1 -0.75 -24.01 19.35
CA TYR A 1 -0.30 -24.74 18.14
C TYR A 1 0.58 -23.77 17.34
N SER A 2 1.90 -23.83 17.56
CA SER A 2 2.88 -23.14 16.71
C SER A 2 3.21 -24.08 15.54
N CYS A 3 2.77 -23.75 14.33
CA CYS A 3 3.36 -24.36 13.15
C CYS A 3 4.75 -23.74 12.96
N PRO A 4 5.83 -24.50 13.12
CA PRO A 4 7.16 -23.98 12.79
C PRO A 4 7.17 -23.63 11.30
N ASN A 5 7.59 -22.41 10.96
CA ASN A 5 7.63 -21.83 9.62
C ASN A 5 6.29 -21.30 9.05
N SER A 6 5.30 -20.98 9.87
CA SER A 6 4.11 -20.28 9.39
C SER A 6 4.33 -18.76 9.37
N VAL A 7 3.98 -18.14 8.24
CA VAL A 7 3.95 -16.66 8.10
C VAL A 7 2.51 -16.20 8.21
N LEU A 8 2.26 -15.29 9.16
CA LEU A 8 0.96 -14.64 9.30
C LEU A 8 0.95 -13.34 8.51
N GLY A 9 0.09 -13.24 7.49
CA GLY A 9 -0.16 -12.00 6.77
C GLY A 9 -1.29 -11.21 7.39
N ILE A 10 -1.06 -9.95 7.75
CA ILE A 10 -2.09 -9.03 8.26
C ILE A 10 -2.24 -7.87 7.28
N LYS A 11 -3.47 -7.63 6.82
CA LYS A 11 -3.82 -6.48 5.97
C LYS A 11 -4.95 -5.70 6.62
N ASP A 12 -4.58 -4.64 7.33
CA ASP A 12 -5.54 -3.68 7.92
C ASP A 12 -4.94 -2.27 7.86
N PRO A 13 -5.57 -1.30 7.17
CA PRO A 13 -5.08 0.07 7.13
C PRO A 13 -4.93 0.73 8.51
N ARG A 14 -5.73 0.28 9.50
CA ARG A 14 -5.68 0.81 10.87
C ARG A 14 -4.39 0.45 11.60
N MET A 15 -3.72 -0.65 11.20
CA MET A 15 -2.42 -1.01 11.76
C MET A 15 -1.39 0.09 11.60
N LEU A 16 -1.50 0.88 10.54
CA LEU A 16 -0.62 2.03 10.32
C LEU A 16 -0.69 3.05 11.48
N ILE A 17 -1.88 3.26 12.04
CA ILE A 17 -2.09 4.19 13.16
C ILE A 17 -1.67 3.54 14.49
N THR A 18 -1.82 2.23 14.61
CA THR A 18 -1.57 1.48 15.85
C THR A 18 -0.22 0.74 15.85
N TRP A 19 0.63 0.98 14.84
CA TRP A 19 1.89 0.25 14.66
C TRP A 19 2.77 0.24 15.91
N HIS A 20 2.95 1.39 16.54
CA HIS A 20 3.78 1.49 17.74
C HIS A 20 3.28 0.64 18.93
N ALA A 21 1.99 0.31 18.96
CA ALA A 21 1.45 -0.61 19.96
C ALA A 21 1.70 -2.08 19.59
N TRP A 22 1.73 -2.41 18.29
CA TRP A 22 1.96 -3.77 17.81
C TRP A 22 3.43 -4.14 17.75
N LYS A 23 4.31 -3.21 17.38
CA LYS A 23 5.73 -3.45 17.17
C LYS A 23 6.42 -4.19 18.34
N PRO A 24 6.20 -3.84 19.62
CA PRO A 24 6.84 -4.54 20.74
C PRO A 24 6.40 -6.00 20.92
N LEU A 25 5.28 -6.38 20.27
CA LEU A 25 4.68 -7.72 20.38
C LEU A 25 5.10 -8.65 19.23
N ILE A 26 5.86 -8.14 18.25
CA ILE A 26 6.21 -8.87 17.03
C ILE A 26 7.73 -8.87 16.89
N GLU A 27 8.34 -10.03 16.99
CA GLU A 27 9.80 -10.16 16.92
C GLU A 27 10.34 -10.10 15.49
N ASN A 28 9.67 -10.80 14.56
CA ASN A 28 10.08 -10.89 13.16
C ASN A 28 8.95 -10.44 12.24
N TYR A 29 9.17 -9.40 11.46
CA TYR A 29 8.18 -8.87 10.54
C TYR A 29 8.80 -8.28 9.27
N CYS A 30 7.97 -8.23 8.24
CA CYS A 30 8.24 -7.50 7.01
C CYS A 30 7.05 -6.56 6.75
N ILE A 31 7.34 -5.29 6.49
CA ILE A 31 6.30 -4.30 6.20
C ILE A 31 6.27 -4.05 4.69
N VAL A 32 5.09 -4.18 4.10
CA VAL A 32 4.82 -3.83 2.71
C VAL A 32 3.87 -2.65 2.66
N GLY A 33 4.35 -1.53 2.15
CA GLY A 33 3.57 -0.31 1.94
C GLY A 33 2.99 -0.28 0.53
N ILE A 34 1.69 -0.57 0.39
CA ILE A 34 1.01 -0.51 -0.91
C ILE A 34 0.38 0.87 -1.06
N PHE A 35 0.77 1.58 -2.12
CA PHE A 35 0.20 2.89 -2.44
C PHE A 35 -0.47 2.90 -3.81
N ARG A 36 -1.35 3.87 -4.02
CA ARG A 36 -2.10 4.08 -5.26
C ARG A 36 -2.22 5.56 -5.57
N TYR A 37 -2.54 5.87 -6.83
CA TYR A 37 -2.85 7.23 -7.25
C TYR A 37 -3.99 7.81 -6.39
N PRO A 38 -3.83 9.02 -5.83
CA PRO A 38 -4.75 9.57 -4.84
C PRO A 38 -6.21 9.63 -5.30
N LEU A 39 -6.45 10.13 -6.53
CA LEU A 39 -7.81 10.21 -7.09
C LEU A 39 -8.43 8.84 -7.32
N SER A 40 -7.65 7.82 -7.69
CA SER A 40 -8.14 6.46 -7.83
C SER A 40 -8.69 5.92 -6.50
N VAL A 41 -8.02 6.26 -5.39
CA VAL A 41 -8.47 5.88 -4.06
C VAL A 41 -9.71 6.67 -3.66
N ALA A 42 -9.72 8.00 -3.90
CA ALA A 42 -10.87 8.85 -3.60
C ALA A 42 -12.14 8.37 -4.34
N HIS A 43 -12.04 8.08 -5.63
CA HIS A 43 -13.16 7.52 -6.42
C HIS A 43 -13.62 6.16 -5.91
N SER A 44 -12.68 5.29 -5.51
CA SER A 44 -13.03 3.98 -4.91
C SER A 44 -13.77 4.14 -3.59
N LEU A 45 -13.36 5.09 -2.75
CA LEU A 45 -14.03 5.42 -1.49
C LEU A 45 -15.40 6.04 -1.73
N ASN A 46 -15.55 6.91 -2.73
CA ASN A 46 -16.84 7.46 -3.11
C ASN A 46 -17.84 6.36 -3.48
N LYS A 47 -17.45 5.43 -4.36
CA LYS A 47 -18.31 4.31 -4.78
C LYS A 47 -18.73 3.41 -3.62
N ARG A 48 -17.82 3.13 -2.69
CA ARG A 48 -18.04 2.17 -1.61
C ARG A 48 -18.69 2.79 -0.38
N ASN A 49 -18.23 3.96 0.01
CA ASN A 49 -18.56 4.59 1.28
C ASN A 49 -19.34 5.90 1.12
N ARG A 50 -19.62 6.33 -0.11
CA ARG A 50 -20.29 7.59 -0.46
C ARG A 50 -19.55 8.84 0.04
N LEU A 51 -18.25 8.76 0.28
CA LEU A 51 -17.43 9.92 0.59
C LEU A 51 -17.30 10.81 -0.66
N SER A 52 -17.30 12.12 -0.47
CA SER A 52 -16.93 13.03 -1.56
C SER A 52 -15.47 12.81 -1.98
N ASN A 53 -15.09 13.24 -3.19
CA ASN A 53 -13.71 13.13 -3.63
C ASN A 53 -12.76 13.92 -2.72
N SER A 54 -13.17 15.07 -2.21
CA SER A 54 -12.39 15.86 -1.26
C SER A 54 -12.13 15.10 0.03
N GLU A 55 -13.17 14.53 0.67
CA GLU A 55 -13.03 13.71 1.87
C GLU A 55 -12.15 12.48 1.61
N GLY A 56 -12.28 11.86 0.42
CA GLY A 56 -11.44 10.74 0.02
C GLY A 56 -9.97 11.13 -0.12
N LEU A 57 -9.66 12.30 -0.68
CA LEU A 57 -8.31 12.83 -0.80
C LEU A 57 -7.73 13.21 0.57
N ASP A 58 -8.50 13.82 1.45
CA ASP A 58 -8.07 14.16 2.81
C ASP A 58 -7.74 12.90 3.61
N LEU A 59 -8.57 11.86 3.48
CA LEU A 59 -8.32 10.58 4.11
C LEU A 59 -7.05 9.93 3.54
N TRP A 60 -6.89 9.93 2.20
CA TRP A 60 -5.68 9.44 1.54
C TRP A 60 -4.43 10.16 2.06
N LYS A 61 -4.47 11.49 2.10
CA LYS A 61 -3.37 12.32 2.58
C LYS A 61 -2.98 11.98 4.02
N LYS A 62 -3.96 11.91 4.93
CA LYS A 62 -3.74 11.59 6.34
C LYS A 62 -3.02 10.25 6.53
N TYR A 63 -3.52 9.18 5.91
CA TYR A 63 -2.92 7.86 6.05
C TYR A 63 -1.53 7.79 5.41
N ASN A 64 -1.35 8.41 4.26
CA ASN A 64 -0.08 8.34 3.55
C ASN A 64 1.00 9.24 4.16
N GLN A 65 0.63 10.33 4.87
CA GLN A 65 1.57 11.07 5.71
C GLN A 65 2.12 10.21 6.84
N ILE A 66 1.27 9.42 7.50
CA ILE A 66 1.68 8.48 8.55
C ILE A 66 2.61 7.41 7.96
N LEU A 67 2.26 6.83 6.82
CA LEU A 67 3.07 5.82 6.16
C LEU A 67 4.45 6.37 5.75
N LEU A 68 4.50 7.59 5.23
CA LEU A 68 5.74 8.26 4.88
C LEU A 68 6.59 8.59 6.12
N SER A 69 5.96 8.94 7.24
CA SER A 69 6.67 9.12 8.51
C SER A 69 7.23 7.80 9.01
N LEU A 70 6.44 6.74 8.98
CA LEU A 70 6.85 5.41 9.42
C LEU A 70 8.02 4.86 8.59
N SER A 71 8.10 5.19 7.31
CA SER A 71 9.20 4.75 6.44
C SER A 71 10.58 5.34 6.81
N LYS A 72 10.63 6.31 7.71
CA LYS A 72 11.88 6.84 8.27
C LYS A 72 12.39 6.01 9.45
N GLU A 73 11.51 5.24 10.07
CA GLU A 73 11.78 4.45 11.27
C GLU A 73 11.85 2.95 10.96
N GLU A 74 11.17 2.53 9.89
CA GLU A 74 10.99 1.13 9.53
C GLU A 74 11.47 0.88 8.09
N ASN A 75 11.99 -0.32 7.88
CA ASN A 75 12.31 -0.80 6.53
C ASN A 75 11.03 -1.27 5.83
N ILE A 76 10.46 -0.41 4.98
CA ILE A 76 9.21 -0.68 4.27
C ILE A 76 9.50 -0.91 2.80
N THR A 77 9.08 -2.06 2.25
CA THR A 77 9.08 -2.28 0.81
C THR A 77 7.84 -1.63 0.19
N PHE A 78 8.03 -0.61 -0.63
CA PHE A 78 6.93 0.08 -1.31
C PHE A 78 6.55 -0.61 -2.61
N VAL A 79 5.23 -0.65 -2.88
CA VAL A 79 4.65 -1.27 -4.06
C VAL A 79 3.56 -0.37 -4.64
N ASP A 80 3.71 0.06 -5.88
CA ASP A 80 2.66 0.77 -6.62
C ASP A 80 1.62 -0.21 -7.14
N PHE A 81 0.41 -0.11 -6.59
CA PHE A 81 -0.71 -0.95 -7.03
C PHE A 81 -1.17 -0.63 -8.46
N ASP A 82 -0.94 0.58 -8.94
CA ASP A 82 -1.41 1.01 -10.27
C ASP A 82 -0.42 0.65 -11.40
N ASN A 83 0.77 0.14 -11.06
CA ASN A 83 1.76 -0.36 -12.02
C ASN A 83 1.81 -1.90 -11.99
N PRO A 84 1.10 -2.62 -12.91
CA PRO A 84 0.97 -4.07 -12.88
C PRO A 84 2.32 -4.79 -13.04
N ASP A 85 3.19 -4.28 -13.90
CA ASP A 85 4.45 -4.95 -14.23
C ASP A 85 5.42 -4.90 -13.04
N LEU A 86 5.48 -3.76 -12.35
CA LEU A 86 6.27 -3.63 -11.13
C LEU A 86 5.61 -4.33 -9.95
N PHE A 87 4.28 -4.34 -9.88
CA PHE A 87 3.54 -4.97 -8.80
C PHE A 87 3.88 -6.46 -8.66
N GLU A 88 3.80 -7.24 -9.75
CA GLU A 88 4.11 -8.68 -9.74
C GLU A 88 5.56 -8.93 -9.30
N ASN A 89 6.50 -8.21 -9.88
CA ASN A 89 7.93 -8.36 -9.58
C ASN A 89 8.24 -8.03 -8.11
N LYS A 90 7.68 -6.94 -7.59
CA LYS A 90 7.89 -6.51 -6.20
C LYS A 90 7.27 -7.50 -5.21
N ILE A 91 6.04 -7.97 -5.45
CA ILE A 91 5.39 -8.97 -4.58
C ILE A 91 6.17 -10.28 -4.60
N THR A 92 6.62 -10.73 -5.77
CA THR A 92 7.47 -11.93 -5.89
C THR A 92 8.76 -11.78 -5.07
N SER A 93 9.41 -10.62 -5.13
CA SER A 93 10.61 -10.32 -4.33
C SER A 93 10.33 -10.37 -2.83
N VAL A 94 9.23 -9.75 -2.39
CA VAL A 94 8.83 -9.74 -0.97
C VAL A 94 8.58 -11.18 -0.48
N LEU A 95 7.83 -11.97 -1.25
CA LEU A 95 7.55 -13.36 -0.89
C LEU A 95 8.82 -14.21 -0.85
N GLY A 96 9.75 -13.98 -1.78
CA GLY A 96 11.06 -14.63 -1.78
C GLY A 96 11.87 -14.34 -0.51
N LYS A 97 11.87 -13.09 -0.02
CA LYS A 97 12.50 -12.71 1.26
C LYS A 97 11.89 -13.43 2.46
N LEU A 98 10.63 -13.83 2.37
CA LEU A 98 9.89 -14.55 3.40
C LEU A 98 9.93 -16.09 3.22
N ASN A 99 10.70 -16.58 2.25
CA ASN A 99 10.72 -17.99 1.84
C ASN A 99 9.33 -18.55 1.46
N LEU A 100 8.48 -17.66 0.89
CA LEU A 100 7.15 -18.04 0.41
C LEU A 100 7.16 -18.16 -1.11
N THR A 101 6.46 -19.17 -1.62
CA THR A 101 6.30 -19.35 -3.07
C THR A 101 5.17 -18.45 -3.58
N PHE A 102 5.44 -17.72 -4.66
CA PHE A 102 4.43 -16.93 -5.33
C PHE A 102 3.46 -17.84 -6.11
N ASN A 103 2.17 -17.74 -5.78
CA ASN A 103 1.12 -18.41 -6.55
C ASN A 103 0.54 -17.44 -7.58
N LYS A 104 0.82 -17.70 -8.86
CA LYS A 104 0.30 -16.88 -9.98
C LYS A 104 -1.23 -16.83 -10.04
N ASP A 105 -1.94 -17.83 -9.51
CA ASP A 105 -3.39 -17.79 -9.44
C ASP A 105 -3.92 -16.67 -8.54
N ALA A 106 -3.13 -16.21 -7.58
CA ALA A 106 -3.47 -15.05 -6.77
C ALA A 106 -3.59 -13.76 -7.61
N LEU A 107 -2.90 -13.67 -8.75
CA LEU A 107 -3.04 -12.53 -9.66
C LEU A 107 -4.42 -12.48 -10.36
N LYS A 108 -5.16 -13.58 -10.41
CA LYS A 108 -6.54 -13.57 -10.95
C LYS A 108 -7.44 -12.62 -10.15
N PHE A 109 -7.13 -12.39 -8.87
CA PHE A 109 -7.81 -11.40 -8.04
C PHE A 109 -7.38 -9.95 -8.36
N TYR A 110 -6.22 -9.79 -8.99
CA TYR A 110 -5.72 -8.52 -9.49
C TYR A 110 -6.33 -8.22 -10.86
N ASN A 111 -7.63 -7.93 -10.89
CA ASN A 111 -8.35 -7.69 -12.12
C ASN A 111 -8.24 -6.21 -12.54
N GLN A 112 -7.65 -5.96 -13.70
CA GLN A 112 -7.56 -4.61 -14.28
C GLN A 112 -8.95 -3.95 -14.46
N LYS A 113 -10.00 -4.74 -14.68
CA LYS A 113 -11.39 -4.24 -14.80
C LYS A 113 -11.91 -3.61 -13.49
N ASN A 114 -11.33 -3.94 -12.36
CA ASN A 114 -11.65 -3.34 -11.06
C ASN A 114 -10.87 -2.05 -10.80
N ARG A 115 -9.99 -1.65 -11.70
CA ARG A 115 -9.33 -0.34 -11.65
C ARG A 115 -10.36 0.72 -12.02
N THR A 116 -10.66 1.57 -11.08
CA THR A 116 -11.66 2.65 -11.21
C THR A 116 -11.01 3.95 -11.68
N SER A 117 -9.97 3.93 -12.49
CA SER A 117 -9.30 5.18 -12.81
C SER A 117 -8.72 5.20 -14.21
N ASP A 118 -9.52 5.69 -15.12
CA ASP A 118 -9.05 6.38 -16.32
C ASP A 118 -9.27 7.90 -16.21
N THR A 119 -9.28 8.45 -14.99
CA THR A 119 -9.46 9.89 -14.80
C THR A 119 -8.13 10.61 -14.91
N VAL A 120 -8.03 11.43 -15.92
CA VAL A 120 -6.93 12.37 -16.21
C VAL A 120 -7.04 13.63 -15.31
N ASP A 121 -7.86 13.60 -14.27
CA ASP A 121 -8.04 14.74 -13.37
C ASP A 121 -6.73 15.05 -12.65
N LYS A 122 -6.36 16.33 -12.67
CA LYS A 122 -5.16 16.80 -11.98
C LYS A 122 -5.46 17.02 -10.50
N ILE A 123 -4.50 16.65 -9.67
CA ILE A 123 -4.52 16.93 -8.23
C ILE A 123 -3.97 18.34 -8.04
N GLU A 124 -4.76 19.23 -7.46
CA GLU A 124 -4.35 20.61 -7.17
C GLU A 124 -3.60 20.75 -5.85
N ASP A 125 -3.80 19.81 -4.91
CA ASP A 125 -3.12 19.83 -3.60
C ASP A 125 -1.65 19.42 -3.74
N ASN A 126 -0.77 20.43 -3.63
CA ASN A 126 0.67 20.25 -3.69
C ASN A 126 1.23 19.27 -2.62
N GLN A 127 0.57 19.12 -1.47
CA GLN A 127 1.02 18.20 -0.44
C GLN A 127 0.74 16.76 -0.85
N ILE A 128 -0.43 16.49 -1.43
CA ILE A 128 -0.79 15.19 -1.97
C ILE A 128 0.20 14.78 -3.07
N CYS A 129 0.49 15.71 -4.00
CA CYS A 129 1.47 15.45 -5.06
C CYS A 129 2.85 15.09 -4.48
N LYS A 130 3.36 15.86 -3.51
CA LYS A 130 4.65 15.60 -2.88
C LYS A 130 4.70 14.25 -2.17
N ILE A 131 3.64 13.84 -1.47
CA ILE A 131 3.56 12.55 -0.82
C ILE A 131 3.61 11.43 -1.87
N TYR A 132 2.82 11.54 -2.93
CA TYR A 132 2.77 10.53 -3.98
C TYR A 132 4.14 10.37 -4.69
N GLU A 133 4.78 11.48 -5.05
CA GLU A 133 6.13 11.49 -5.63
C GLU A 133 7.18 10.87 -4.69
N SER A 134 7.04 11.11 -3.38
CA SER A 134 7.93 10.51 -2.40
C SER A 134 7.82 8.99 -2.41
N PHE A 135 6.63 8.41 -2.54
CA PHE A 135 6.45 6.98 -2.65
C PHE A 135 7.02 6.41 -3.95
N LYS A 136 6.83 7.09 -5.08
CA LYS A 136 7.45 6.70 -6.34
C LYS A 136 8.97 6.61 -6.22
N ASN A 137 9.59 7.60 -5.59
CA ASN A 137 11.03 7.62 -5.37
C ASN A 137 11.49 6.52 -4.39
N LEU A 138 10.71 6.20 -3.35
CA LEU A 138 11.02 5.13 -2.41
C LEU A 138 10.86 3.75 -3.05
N GLU A 139 9.87 3.56 -3.92
CA GLU A 139 9.69 2.32 -4.66
C GLU A 139 10.88 2.00 -5.56
N LEU A 140 11.46 3.00 -6.22
CA LEU A 140 12.60 2.83 -7.12
C LEU A 140 13.90 2.47 -6.38
N LYS A 141 14.00 2.78 -5.08
CA LYS A 141 15.19 2.50 -4.26
C LYS A 141 15.19 1.11 -3.63
N ASN A 142 14.05 0.44 -3.58
CA ASN A 142 13.82 -0.87 -2.98
C ASN A 142 13.62 -1.96 -4.04
#